data_e982fab4f4a6eca861e873668a9d8e76
#
_entry.id   e982fab4f4a6eca861e873668a9d8e76
#
_cell.length_a   1.000
_cell.length_b   1.000
_cell.length_c   1.000
_cell.angle_alpha   90.00
_cell.angle_beta   90.00
_cell.angle_gamma   90.00
#
_symmetry.space_group_name_H-M   'P 1'
#
loop_
_entity.id
_entity.type
_entity.pdbx_description
1 polymer ?
#
loop_
_entity_poly.entity_id
_entity_poly.type
_entity_poly.pdbx_seq_one_letter_code
_entity_poly.pdbx_strand_id
1 'polypeptide(L)'
;MKVLHVYPESDQLIQRHVTMLTDGLRQSCQVYTACNPVSARQQLKQLDPDIVHVHGCNQFFLLRTMRSAGKMGIRTVLTLHGQLEPWVEQHQRTQDKASRWLLLKDTVSHAYAVITLGRLERTNFEKMHWNRRTEEIHNAVITNATNAQEMATLTFAIYQKVIDSNTLEQMDEVSTATLAAILKAGIMGDRRWVSELPNTSPDWRRLLIYAEQENIRNYVDYGINILGLQTPMLDTSRIEAYFPDNYLKPKPLKEVIGEYQGDENEYILRIIRQIERQPLLLHLIELTRELYRDNVDDDKLTEMLEEKNLLGFAGRLMQVLSEQVLLDEGYMPLDPIDDKQTEHLRKLLTNHLKI
;
A
#
# COMPACT_ATOMS: atom_id res chain seq x y z
N MET A 1 -4.15 -11.31 -13.05
CA MET A 1 -4.96 -10.97 -11.86
C MET A 1 -6.11 -11.96 -11.75
N LYS A 2 -6.30 -12.56 -10.56
CA LYS A 2 -7.41 -13.47 -10.24
C LYS A 2 -8.39 -12.75 -9.32
N VAL A 3 -9.66 -12.71 -9.68
CA VAL A 3 -10.72 -12.05 -8.88
C VAL A 3 -11.79 -13.07 -8.52
N LEU A 4 -12.06 -13.19 -7.22
CA LEU A 4 -13.17 -14.00 -6.71
C LEU A 4 -14.36 -13.12 -6.36
N HIS A 5 -15.45 -13.25 -7.12
CA HIS A 5 -16.73 -12.60 -6.84
C HIS A 5 -17.57 -13.45 -5.88
N VAL A 6 -18.00 -12.87 -4.77
CA VAL A 6 -18.82 -13.53 -3.76
C VAL A 6 -20.16 -12.81 -3.60
N TYR A 7 -21.26 -13.52 -3.79
CA TYR A 7 -22.59 -12.95 -3.78
C TYR A 7 -23.63 -13.90 -3.18
N PRO A 8 -24.80 -13.41 -2.72
CA PRO A 8 -25.85 -14.27 -2.18
C PRO A 8 -26.66 -14.92 -3.31
N GLU A 9 -26.79 -16.24 -3.29
CA GLU A 9 -27.60 -17.01 -4.25
C GLU A 9 -29.09 -16.63 -4.23
N SER A 10 -29.56 -16.17 -3.07
CA SER A 10 -30.99 -15.82 -2.87
C SER A 10 -31.41 -14.50 -3.51
N ASP A 11 -30.49 -13.65 -3.98
CA ASP A 11 -30.78 -12.34 -4.55
C ASP A 11 -30.58 -12.36 -6.07
N GLN A 12 -31.67 -12.49 -6.82
CA GLN A 12 -31.66 -12.55 -8.28
C GLN A 12 -31.13 -11.28 -8.96
N LEU A 13 -31.32 -10.10 -8.33
CA LEU A 13 -30.84 -8.84 -8.90
C LEU A 13 -29.33 -8.75 -8.81
N ILE A 14 -28.76 -9.09 -7.64
CA ILE A 14 -27.33 -9.19 -7.43
C ILE A 14 -26.73 -10.25 -8.36
N GLN A 15 -27.37 -11.40 -8.47
CA GLN A 15 -26.91 -12.47 -9.36
C GLN A 15 -26.80 -12.02 -10.82
N ARG A 16 -27.82 -11.31 -11.33
CA ARG A 16 -27.78 -10.74 -12.70
C ARG A 16 -26.67 -9.72 -12.87
N HIS A 17 -26.50 -8.84 -11.89
CA HIS A 17 -25.42 -7.86 -11.89
C HIS A 17 -24.05 -8.55 -11.95
N VAL A 18 -23.81 -9.54 -11.08
CA VAL A 18 -22.54 -10.28 -11.04
C VAL A 18 -22.30 -11.02 -12.36
N THR A 19 -23.30 -11.68 -12.92
CA THR A 19 -23.17 -12.38 -14.21
C THR A 19 -22.75 -11.41 -15.31
N MET A 20 -23.46 -10.28 -15.46
CA MET A 20 -23.15 -9.28 -16.46
C MET A 20 -21.76 -8.66 -16.29
N LEU A 21 -21.39 -8.34 -15.05
CA LEU A 21 -20.08 -7.79 -14.70
C LEU A 21 -18.95 -8.78 -15.00
N THR A 22 -19.11 -10.04 -14.57
CA THR A 22 -18.08 -11.08 -14.74
C THR A 22 -17.87 -11.44 -16.20
N ASP A 23 -18.92 -11.45 -17.01
CA ASP A 23 -18.80 -11.69 -18.46
C ASP A 23 -17.97 -10.58 -19.15
N GLY A 24 -18.17 -9.31 -18.78
CA GLY A 24 -17.34 -8.22 -19.28
C GLY A 24 -15.89 -8.26 -18.77
N LEU A 25 -15.65 -8.70 -17.54
CA LEU A 25 -14.33 -8.74 -16.93
C LEU A 25 -13.43 -9.88 -17.45
N ARG A 26 -14.00 -10.95 -18.01
CA ARG A 26 -13.23 -12.13 -18.51
C ARG A 26 -12.18 -11.79 -19.58
N GLN A 27 -12.34 -10.68 -20.27
CA GLN A 27 -11.35 -10.20 -21.24
C GLN A 27 -10.11 -9.58 -20.57
N SER A 28 -10.25 -9.13 -19.32
CA SER A 28 -9.23 -8.35 -18.62
C SER A 28 -8.58 -9.11 -17.45
N CYS A 29 -9.30 -10.06 -16.84
CA CYS A 29 -8.78 -10.84 -15.70
C CYS A 29 -9.42 -12.23 -15.60
N GLN A 30 -8.82 -13.10 -14.77
CA GLN A 30 -9.38 -14.40 -14.44
C GLN A 30 -10.47 -14.22 -13.37
N VAL A 31 -11.70 -14.60 -13.71
CA VAL A 31 -12.86 -14.40 -12.86
C VAL A 31 -13.39 -15.72 -12.33
N TYR A 32 -13.62 -15.78 -11.03
CA TYR A 32 -14.21 -16.89 -10.30
C TYR A 32 -15.43 -16.40 -9.52
N THR A 33 -16.39 -17.27 -9.25
CA THR A 33 -17.62 -16.89 -8.55
C THR A 33 -17.96 -17.89 -7.44
N ALA A 34 -18.49 -17.38 -6.33
CA ALA A 34 -19.01 -18.19 -5.22
C ALA A 34 -20.31 -17.55 -4.69
N CYS A 35 -21.38 -18.34 -4.58
CA CYS A 35 -22.72 -17.83 -4.20
C CYS A 35 -23.20 -18.34 -2.82
N ASN A 36 -22.42 -19.14 -2.13
CA ASN A 36 -22.76 -19.67 -0.81
C ASN A 36 -21.51 -19.80 0.09
N PRO A 37 -21.69 -20.00 1.42
CA PRO A 37 -20.57 -20.05 2.37
C PRO A 37 -19.55 -21.16 2.11
N VAL A 38 -19.99 -22.30 1.58
CA VAL A 38 -19.12 -23.47 1.35
C VAL A 38 -18.20 -23.20 0.17
N SER A 39 -18.79 -22.79 -0.96
CA SER A 39 -18.03 -22.45 -2.17
C SER A 39 -17.08 -21.26 -1.95
N ALA A 40 -17.52 -20.22 -1.23
CA ALA A 40 -16.69 -19.07 -0.90
C ALA A 40 -15.45 -19.48 -0.08
N ARG A 41 -15.64 -20.29 0.97
CA ARG A 41 -14.52 -20.76 1.80
C ARG A 41 -13.55 -21.67 1.03
N GLN A 42 -14.08 -22.55 0.19
CA GLN A 42 -13.29 -23.48 -0.61
C GLN A 42 -12.44 -22.72 -1.63
N GLN A 43 -13.07 -21.83 -2.41
CA GLN A 43 -12.40 -21.08 -3.46
C GLN A 43 -11.37 -20.08 -2.88
N LEU A 44 -11.68 -19.42 -1.76
CA LEU A 44 -10.74 -18.54 -1.09
C LEU A 44 -9.40 -19.22 -0.75
N LYS A 45 -9.47 -20.51 -0.34
CA LYS A 45 -8.27 -21.29 0.01
C LYS A 45 -7.55 -21.90 -1.19
N GLN A 46 -8.28 -22.27 -2.25
CA GLN A 46 -7.72 -22.98 -3.39
C GLN A 46 -7.15 -22.07 -4.48
N LEU A 47 -7.78 -20.90 -4.68
CA LEU A 47 -7.46 -20.02 -5.80
C LEU A 47 -6.34 -19.05 -5.48
N ASP A 48 -6.17 -18.71 -4.20
CA ASP A 48 -5.31 -17.61 -3.78
C ASP A 48 -5.54 -16.36 -4.66
N PRO A 49 -6.74 -15.73 -4.55
CA PRO A 49 -7.10 -14.63 -5.43
C PRO A 49 -6.38 -13.34 -5.03
N ASP A 50 -6.05 -12.51 -6.01
CA ASP A 50 -5.50 -11.18 -5.78
C ASP A 50 -6.53 -10.23 -5.14
N ILE A 51 -7.81 -10.42 -5.52
CA ILE A 51 -8.94 -9.62 -5.02
C ILE A 51 -10.13 -10.52 -4.72
N VAL A 52 -10.79 -10.25 -3.60
CA VAL A 52 -12.13 -10.75 -3.28
C VAL A 52 -13.13 -9.62 -3.40
N HIS A 53 -14.00 -9.67 -4.42
CA HIS A 53 -15.07 -8.72 -4.63
C HIS A 53 -16.39 -9.27 -4.09
N VAL A 54 -16.91 -8.65 -3.04
CA VAL A 54 -18.13 -9.07 -2.37
C VAL A 54 -19.29 -8.18 -2.80
N HIS A 55 -20.43 -8.80 -3.11
CA HIS A 55 -21.64 -8.12 -3.55
C HIS A 55 -22.73 -8.19 -2.48
N GLY A 56 -23.00 -7.04 -1.85
CA GLY A 56 -23.89 -6.91 -0.71
C GLY A 56 -23.22 -7.16 0.64
N CYS A 57 -23.91 -6.75 1.70
CA CYS A 57 -23.41 -6.81 3.07
C CYS A 57 -24.46 -7.26 4.10
N ASN A 58 -25.66 -7.65 3.65
CA ASN A 58 -26.76 -8.04 4.53
C ASN A 58 -26.69 -9.51 5.01
N GLN A 59 -25.85 -10.36 4.39
CA GLN A 59 -25.66 -11.74 4.81
C GLN A 59 -24.34 -11.93 5.55
N PHE A 60 -24.39 -12.65 6.67
CA PHE A 60 -23.24 -12.82 7.56
C PHE A 60 -22.04 -13.52 6.91
N PHE A 61 -22.29 -14.46 5.97
CA PHE A 61 -21.18 -15.15 5.31
C PHE A 61 -20.37 -14.22 4.38
N LEU A 62 -21.00 -13.20 3.79
CA LEU A 62 -20.31 -12.18 2.97
C LEU A 62 -19.30 -11.42 3.81
N LEU A 63 -19.71 -10.91 4.99
CA LEU A 63 -18.84 -10.20 5.92
C LEU A 63 -17.71 -11.11 6.44
N ARG A 64 -18.04 -12.37 6.76
CA ARG A 64 -17.04 -13.36 7.17
C ARG A 64 -16.01 -13.64 6.05
N THR A 65 -16.45 -13.72 4.81
CA THR A 65 -15.55 -13.95 3.68
C THR A 65 -14.59 -12.78 3.51
N MET A 66 -15.08 -11.53 3.56
CA MET A 66 -14.21 -10.34 3.53
C MET A 66 -13.20 -10.34 4.67
N ARG A 67 -13.65 -10.60 5.90
CA ARG A 67 -12.75 -10.65 7.07
C ARG A 67 -11.72 -11.77 6.95
N SER A 68 -12.10 -12.92 6.38
CA SER A 68 -11.17 -14.04 6.16
C SER A 68 -10.15 -13.70 5.09
N ALA A 69 -10.57 -13.06 4.00
CA ALA A 69 -9.69 -12.56 2.94
C ALA A 69 -8.68 -11.55 3.51
N GLY A 70 -9.14 -10.56 4.29
CA GLY A 70 -8.24 -9.57 4.91
C GLY A 70 -7.21 -10.19 5.87
N LYS A 71 -7.60 -11.24 6.64
CA LYS A 71 -6.65 -12.00 7.48
C LYS A 71 -5.61 -12.79 6.68
N MET A 72 -5.89 -13.11 5.43
CA MET A 72 -4.98 -13.78 4.50
C MET A 72 -4.14 -12.79 3.68
N GLY A 73 -4.27 -11.46 3.95
CA GLY A 73 -3.59 -10.43 3.17
C GLY A 73 -4.21 -10.17 1.79
N ILE A 74 -5.39 -10.77 1.51
CA ILE A 74 -6.08 -10.61 0.23
C ILE A 74 -6.92 -9.33 0.26
N ARG A 75 -6.81 -8.51 -0.77
CA ARG A 75 -7.55 -7.25 -0.90
C ARG A 75 -9.03 -7.49 -1.13
N THR A 76 -9.85 -6.67 -0.49
CA THR A 76 -11.31 -6.77 -0.61
C THR A 76 -11.92 -5.55 -1.25
N VAL A 77 -12.86 -5.77 -2.16
CA VAL A 77 -13.74 -4.76 -2.76
C VAL A 77 -15.18 -5.11 -2.40
N LEU A 78 -15.99 -4.12 -2.09
CA LEU A 78 -17.39 -4.30 -1.71
C LEU A 78 -18.30 -3.48 -2.60
N THR A 79 -19.28 -4.10 -3.26
CA THR A 79 -20.42 -3.40 -3.87
C THR A 79 -21.63 -3.47 -2.94
N LEU A 80 -22.21 -2.31 -2.59
CA LEU A 80 -23.24 -2.20 -1.54
C LEU A 80 -24.63 -2.70 -1.95
N HIS A 81 -25.03 -2.50 -3.20
CA HIS A 81 -26.35 -2.87 -3.73
C HIS A 81 -27.54 -2.26 -2.96
N GLY A 82 -27.43 -1.03 -2.49
CA GLY A 82 -28.49 -0.35 -1.74
C GLY A 82 -28.72 -0.87 -0.33
N GLN A 83 -27.90 -1.81 0.17
CA GLN A 83 -28.18 -2.51 1.42
C GLN A 83 -27.86 -1.70 2.69
N LEU A 84 -27.16 -0.58 2.55
CA LEU A 84 -26.90 0.40 3.63
C LEU A 84 -27.75 1.66 3.52
N GLU A 85 -28.77 1.65 2.68
CA GLU A 85 -29.70 2.76 2.57
C GLU A 85 -30.55 2.90 3.84
N PRO A 86 -30.82 4.13 4.32
CA PRO A 86 -31.52 4.36 5.59
C PRO A 86 -32.87 3.66 5.70
N TRP A 87 -33.60 3.55 4.57
CA TRP A 87 -34.89 2.87 4.57
C TRP A 87 -34.79 1.34 4.63
N VAL A 88 -33.69 0.75 4.18
CA VAL A 88 -33.45 -0.70 4.29
C VAL A 88 -33.13 -1.07 5.73
N GLU A 89 -32.35 -0.26 6.42
CA GLU A 89 -31.99 -0.46 7.83
C GLU A 89 -33.19 -0.44 8.78
N GLN A 90 -34.15 0.47 8.53
CA GLN A 90 -35.35 0.58 9.36
C GLN A 90 -36.23 -0.66 9.33
N HIS A 91 -36.18 -1.45 8.26
CA HIS A 91 -37.01 -2.64 8.07
C HIS A 91 -36.34 -3.95 8.52
N GLN A 92 -35.05 -3.94 8.86
CA GLN A 92 -34.36 -5.13 9.36
C GLN A 92 -34.61 -5.36 10.87
N ARG A 93 -35.54 -6.26 11.17
CA ARG A 93 -35.80 -6.76 12.55
C ARG A 93 -34.84 -7.89 12.89
N THR A 94 -33.78 -7.62 13.70
CA THR A 94 -32.94 -8.70 14.27
C THR A 94 -32.57 -8.38 15.71
N GLN A 95 -32.60 -9.41 16.56
CA GLN A 95 -32.28 -9.32 17.98
C GLN A 95 -30.79 -9.01 18.26
N ASP A 96 -29.88 -9.22 17.29
CA ASP A 96 -28.42 -9.00 17.42
C ASP A 96 -27.91 -7.77 16.62
N LYS A 97 -28.66 -6.66 16.64
CA LYS A 97 -28.33 -5.48 15.83
C LYS A 97 -26.93 -4.90 16.13
N ALA A 98 -26.52 -4.84 17.39
CA ALA A 98 -25.28 -4.18 17.79
C ALA A 98 -24.00 -4.96 17.34
N SER A 99 -23.97 -6.27 17.57
CA SER A 99 -22.79 -7.09 17.19
C SER A 99 -22.63 -7.20 15.67
N ARG A 100 -23.76 -7.32 14.97
CA ARG A 100 -23.76 -7.32 13.49
C ARG A 100 -23.32 -5.96 12.93
N TRP A 101 -23.81 -4.87 13.51
CA TRP A 101 -23.44 -3.52 13.12
C TRP A 101 -21.94 -3.24 13.28
N LEU A 102 -21.36 -3.67 14.42
CA LEU A 102 -19.92 -3.54 14.66
C LEU A 102 -19.10 -4.36 13.66
N LEU A 103 -19.51 -5.60 13.38
CA LEU A 103 -18.83 -6.42 12.36
C LEU A 103 -18.97 -5.82 10.97
N LEU A 104 -20.14 -5.31 10.63
CA LEU A 104 -20.41 -4.66 9.35
C LEU A 104 -19.53 -3.41 9.18
N LYS A 105 -19.54 -2.51 10.16
CA LYS A 105 -18.71 -1.29 10.16
C LYS A 105 -17.23 -1.64 10.04
N ASP A 106 -16.73 -2.55 10.88
CA ASP A 106 -15.34 -3.01 10.85
C ASP A 106 -14.96 -3.56 9.46
N THR A 107 -15.79 -4.44 8.89
CA THR A 107 -15.53 -5.05 7.59
C THR A 107 -15.54 -4.04 6.44
N VAL A 108 -16.50 -3.11 6.46
CA VAL A 108 -16.63 -2.08 5.40
C VAL A 108 -15.50 -1.05 5.49
N SER A 109 -15.09 -0.66 6.71
CA SER A 109 -14.00 0.30 6.90
C SER A 109 -12.65 -0.23 6.42
N HIS A 110 -12.42 -1.55 6.49
CA HIS A 110 -11.20 -2.20 6.04
C HIS A 110 -11.26 -2.68 4.57
N ALA A 111 -12.36 -2.45 3.85
CA ALA A 111 -12.38 -2.71 2.41
C ALA A 111 -11.42 -1.76 1.67
N TYR A 112 -10.66 -2.27 0.69
CA TYR A 112 -9.77 -1.43 -0.13
C TYR A 112 -10.57 -0.46 -1.00
N ALA A 113 -11.76 -0.85 -1.46
CA ALA A 113 -12.68 0.03 -2.14
C ALA A 113 -14.13 -0.37 -1.85
N VAL A 114 -15.02 0.63 -1.82
CA VAL A 114 -16.47 0.44 -1.74
C VAL A 114 -17.11 1.00 -3.01
N ILE A 115 -17.87 0.18 -3.72
CA ILE A 115 -18.57 0.56 -4.94
C ILE A 115 -20.03 0.80 -4.59
N THR A 116 -20.53 1.97 -4.96
CA THR A 116 -21.94 2.36 -4.91
C THR A 116 -22.52 2.35 -6.32
N LEU A 117 -23.78 1.98 -6.46
CA LEU A 117 -24.43 1.79 -7.77
C LEU A 117 -25.17 3.04 -8.28
N GLY A 118 -24.99 4.15 -7.59
CA GLY A 118 -25.56 5.43 -7.98
C GLY A 118 -25.29 6.53 -6.97
N ARG A 119 -25.52 7.77 -7.41
CA ARG A 119 -25.19 8.98 -6.66
C ARG A 119 -25.87 9.07 -5.28
N LEU A 120 -27.13 8.62 -5.17
CA LEU A 120 -27.86 8.67 -3.91
C LEU A 120 -27.22 7.73 -2.88
N GLU A 121 -26.93 6.49 -3.27
CA GLU A 121 -26.26 5.50 -2.43
C GLU A 121 -24.88 6.01 -1.98
N ARG A 122 -24.11 6.59 -2.91
CA ARG A 122 -22.83 7.22 -2.59
C ARG A 122 -22.98 8.31 -1.54
N THR A 123 -23.89 9.25 -1.76
CA THR A 123 -24.12 10.38 -0.84
C THR A 123 -24.54 9.91 0.57
N ASN A 124 -25.36 8.88 0.66
CA ASN A 124 -25.80 8.33 1.94
C ASN A 124 -24.69 7.55 2.64
N PHE A 125 -23.89 6.79 1.87
CA PHE A 125 -22.75 6.06 2.41
C PHE A 125 -21.64 7.00 2.92
N GLU A 126 -21.31 8.05 2.17
CA GLU A 126 -20.32 9.05 2.58
C GLU A 126 -20.65 9.72 3.92
N LYS A 127 -21.94 9.94 4.23
CA LYS A 127 -22.38 10.46 5.54
C LYS A 127 -22.10 9.54 6.71
N MET A 128 -21.89 8.26 6.48
CA MET A 128 -21.55 7.30 7.52
C MET A 128 -20.08 7.41 7.96
N HIS A 129 -19.20 7.98 7.14
CA HIS A 129 -17.76 8.12 7.37
C HIS A 129 -17.05 6.78 7.69
N TRP A 130 -17.51 5.68 7.09
CA TRP A 130 -16.92 4.36 7.34
C TRP A 130 -15.74 4.05 6.44
N ASN A 131 -15.79 4.50 5.20
CA ASN A 131 -14.72 4.29 4.23
C ASN A 131 -14.71 5.44 3.23
N ARG A 132 -13.54 6.07 3.02
CA ARG A 132 -13.38 7.19 2.09
C ARG A 132 -13.05 6.75 0.67
N ARG A 133 -12.66 5.49 0.50
CA ARG A 133 -12.32 4.89 -0.80
C ARG A 133 -13.60 4.42 -1.49
N THR A 134 -14.48 5.38 -1.79
CA THR A 134 -15.82 5.13 -2.35
C THR A 134 -15.83 5.53 -3.81
N GLU A 135 -16.24 4.60 -4.67
CA GLU A 135 -16.34 4.78 -6.10
C GLU A 135 -17.80 4.59 -6.54
N GLU A 136 -18.22 5.32 -7.58
CA GLU A 136 -19.56 5.22 -8.12
C GLU A 136 -19.52 4.54 -9.50
N ILE A 137 -20.23 3.41 -9.63
CA ILE A 137 -20.40 2.70 -10.90
C ILE A 137 -21.89 2.38 -11.08
N HIS A 138 -22.49 2.92 -12.10
CA HIS A 138 -23.90 2.64 -12.38
C HIS A 138 -24.13 1.16 -12.71
N ASN A 139 -25.27 0.62 -12.25
CA ASN A 139 -25.64 -0.76 -12.48
C ASN A 139 -26.36 -0.93 -13.83
N ALA A 140 -25.69 -1.55 -14.80
CA ALA A 140 -26.20 -1.79 -16.14
C ALA A 140 -27.46 -2.71 -16.19
N VAL A 141 -27.79 -3.41 -15.10
CA VAL A 141 -29.02 -4.25 -15.01
C VAL A 141 -30.26 -3.40 -14.79
N ILE A 142 -30.13 -2.26 -14.08
CA ILE A 142 -31.27 -1.45 -13.63
C ILE A 142 -31.34 -0.06 -14.28
N THR A 143 -30.30 0.37 -14.97
CA THR A 143 -30.23 1.69 -15.61
C THR A 143 -29.66 1.63 -17.01
N ASN A 144 -30.11 2.48 -17.89
CA ASN A 144 -29.58 2.69 -19.24
C ASN A 144 -28.45 3.75 -19.26
N ALA A 145 -28.02 4.25 -18.07
CA ALA A 145 -26.96 5.24 -17.97
C ALA A 145 -25.57 4.64 -18.21
N THR A 146 -25.46 3.33 -18.21
CA THR A 146 -24.23 2.57 -18.50
C THR A 146 -24.57 1.25 -19.19
N ASN A 147 -23.58 0.59 -19.76
CA ASN A 147 -23.69 -0.74 -20.35
C ASN A 147 -22.73 -1.73 -19.66
N ALA A 148 -22.88 -3.02 -19.95
CA ALA A 148 -22.09 -4.07 -19.33
C ALA A 148 -20.58 -3.89 -19.52
N GLN A 149 -20.14 -3.46 -20.70
CA GLN A 149 -18.72 -3.27 -21.01
C GLN A 149 -18.13 -2.08 -20.24
N GLU A 150 -18.83 -0.97 -20.17
CA GLU A 150 -18.42 0.21 -19.41
C GLU A 150 -18.35 -0.09 -17.91
N MET A 151 -19.38 -0.77 -17.36
CA MET A 151 -19.39 -1.22 -15.96
C MET A 151 -18.18 -2.11 -15.66
N ALA A 152 -17.86 -3.05 -16.54
CA ALA A 152 -16.69 -3.93 -16.38
C ALA A 152 -15.36 -3.15 -16.48
N THR A 153 -15.27 -2.21 -17.42
CA THR A 153 -14.06 -1.38 -17.59
C THR A 153 -13.78 -0.51 -16.36
N LEU A 154 -14.82 0.16 -15.83
CA LEU A 154 -14.68 0.97 -14.62
C LEU A 154 -14.34 0.11 -13.39
N THR A 155 -14.98 -1.06 -13.25
CA THR A 155 -14.67 -1.99 -12.17
C THR A 155 -13.23 -2.50 -12.26
N PHE A 156 -12.76 -2.81 -13.48
CA PHE A 156 -11.37 -3.25 -13.67
C PHE A 156 -10.36 -2.13 -13.32
N ALA A 157 -10.66 -0.88 -13.63
CA ALA A 157 -9.84 0.26 -13.22
C ALA A 157 -9.72 0.36 -11.69
N ILE A 158 -10.83 0.12 -10.95
CA ILE A 158 -10.80 0.05 -9.49
C ILE A 158 -9.90 -1.12 -9.02
N TYR A 159 -9.97 -2.28 -9.67
CA TYR A 159 -9.10 -3.40 -9.31
C TYR A 159 -7.62 -3.08 -9.50
N GLN A 160 -7.27 -2.41 -10.59
CA GLN A 160 -5.89 -1.95 -10.80
C GLN A 160 -5.45 -0.98 -9.70
N LYS A 161 -6.31 0.01 -9.37
CA LYS A 161 -6.07 0.96 -8.28
C LYS A 161 -5.88 0.26 -6.92
N VAL A 162 -6.67 -0.78 -6.64
CA VAL A 162 -6.55 -1.61 -5.43
C VAL A 162 -5.23 -2.40 -5.42
N ILE A 163 -4.84 -3.00 -6.56
CA ILE A 163 -3.59 -3.76 -6.68
C ILE A 163 -2.36 -2.85 -6.55
N ASP A 164 -2.42 -1.64 -7.08
CA ASP A 164 -1.34 -0.66 -7.01
C ASP A 164 -1.23 0.05 -5.64
N SER A 165 -2.14 -0.26 -4.71
CA SER A 165 -2.09 0.22 -3.32
C SER A 165 -1.23 -0.70 -2.45
N ASN A 166 -0.51 -0.14 -1.45
CA ASN A 166 0.39 -0.89 -0.55
C ASN A 166 1.47 -1.70 -1.30
N THR A 167 2.11 -1.11 -2.28
CA THR A 167 3.08 -1.78 -3.18
C THR A 167 4.25 -2.42 -2.42
N LEU A 168 4.77 -1.77 -1.37
CA LEU A 168 5.89 -2.31 -0.59
C LEU A 168 5.53 -3.61 0.13
N GLU A 169 4.34 -3.71 0.73
CA GLU A 169 3.88 -4.90 1.47
C GLU A 169 3.84 -6.15 0.56
N GLN A 170 3.80 -5.95 -0.74
CA GLN A 170 3.64 -7.01 -1.72
C GLN A 170 4.84 -7.19 -2.63
N MET A 171 5.92 -6.43 -2.39
CA MET A 171 7.19 -6.68 -3.03
C MET A 171 7.77 -8.00 -2.52
N ASP A 172 8.20 -8.85 -3.44
CA ASP A 172 8.96 -10.05 -3.11
C ASP A 172 10.40 -9.72 -2.71
N GLU A 173 11.12 -10.70 -2.19
CA GLU A 173 12.51 -10.55 -1.76
C GLU A 173 13.42 -10.09 -2.91
N VAL A 174 13.20 -10.56 -4.13
CA VAL A 174 13.98 -10.17 -5.31
C VAL A 174 13.78 -8.69 -5.62
N SER A 175 12.54 -8.22 -5.61
CA SER A 175 12.20 -6.81 -5.86
C SER A 175 12.75 -5.90 -4.79
N THR A 176 12.69 -6.32 -3.52
CA THR A 176 13.24 -5.56 -2.39
C THR A 176 14.78 -5.48 -2.45
N ALA A 177 15.46 -6.59 -2.71
CA ALA A 177 16.92 -6.62 -2.86
C ALA A 177 17.38 -5.80 -4.09
N THR A 178 16.63 -5.89 -5.21
CA THR A 178 16.91 -5.08 -6.40
C THR A 178 16.75 -3.60 -6.11
N LEU A 179 15.71 -3.19 -5.39
CA LEU A 179 15.50 -1.80 -4.99
C LEU A 179 16.65 -1.28 -4.13
N ALA A 180 17.10 -2.04 -3.13
CA ALA A 180 18.23 -1.65 -2.28
C ALA A 180 19.52 -1.47 -3.09
N ALA A 181 19.81 -2.37 -4.03
CA ALA A 181 20.97 -2.25 -4.93
C ALA A 181 20.87 -1.03 -5.87
N ILE A 182 19.69 -0.77 -6.43
CA ILE A 182 19.43 0.42 -7.27
C ILE A 182 19.63 1.70 -6.46
N LEU A 183 19.10 1.76 -5.25
CA LEU A 183 19.25 2.92 -4.36
C LEU A 183 20.71 3.14 -3.99
N LYS A 184 21.47 2.09 -3.66
CA LYS A 184 22.91 2.17 -3.40
C LYS A 184 23.67 2.76 -4.59
N ALA A 185 23.42 2.25 -5.80
CA ALA A 185 24.03 2.79 -7.01
C ALA A 185 23.63 4.26 -7.27
N GLY A 186 22.36 4.59 -7.03
CA GLY A 186 21.84 5.96 -7.21
C GLY A 186 22.38 6.96 -6.18
N ILE A 187 22.63 6.51 -4.95
CA ILE A 187 23.25 7.32 -3.90
C ILE A 187 24.73 7.57 -4.21
N MET A 188 25.46 6.52 -4.55
CA MET A 188 26.92 6.55 -4.74
C MET A 188 27.35 7.04 -6.12
N GLY A 189 26.46 7.02 -7.10
CA GLY A 189 26.78 7.41 -8.48
C GLY A 189 27.73 6.47 -9.21
N ASP A 190 27.98 5.27 -8.70
CA ASP A 190 28.96 4.32 -9.26
C ASP A 190 28.54 2.88 -9.03
N ARG A 191 28.58 2.06 -10.10
CA ARG A 191 28.25 0.62 -10.08
C ARG A 191 29.16 -0.18 -9.15
N ARG A 192 30.39 0.23 -8.93
CA ARG A 192 31.38 -0.49 -8.10
C ARG A 192 30.94 -0.69 -6.65
N TRP A 193 30.01 0.12 -6.17
CA TRP A 193 29.44 0.01 -4.83
C TRP A 193 28.38 -1.08 -4.67
N VAL A 194 27.96 -1.71 -5.78
CA VAL A 194 26.98 -2.80 -5.76
C VAL A 194 27.69 -4.10 -6.12
N SER A 195 27.87 -4.97 -5.13
CA SER A 195 28.57 -6.24 -5.28
C SER A 195 27.78 -7.25 -6.12
N GLU A 196 26.50 -7.37 -5.85
CA GLU A 196 25.63 -8.37 -6.48
C GLU A 196 24.24 -7.80 -6.79
N LEU A 197 23.67 -8.28 -7.89
CA LEU A 197 22.27 -8.05 -8.27
C LEU A 197 21.56 -9.40 -8.30
N PRO A 198 20.27 -9.46 -7.91
CA PRO A 198 19.50 -10.68 -8.10
C PRO A 198 19.48 -11.13 -9.56
N ASN A 199 19.60 -12.44 -9.78
CA ASN A 199 19.63 -13.02 -11.14
C ASN A 199 18.25 -13.06 -11.82
N THR A 200 17.18 -12.83 -11.07
CA THR A 200 15.80 -12.83 -11.54
C THR A 200 15.28 -11.39 -11.68
N SER A 201 14.40 -11.17 -12.65
CA SER A 201 13.78 -9.85 -12.84
C SER A 201 12.84 -9.53 -11.69
N PRO A 202 12.93 -8.33 -11.11
CA PRO A 202 11.99 -7.88 -10.07
C PRO A 202 10.60 -7.60 -10.66
N ASP A 203 9.60 -7.43 -9.81
CA ASP A 203 8.34 -6.82 -10.20
C ASP A 203 8.53 -5.31 -10.42
N TRP A 204 8.96 -4.96 -11.64
CA TRP A 204 9.22 -3.58 -12.02
C TRP A 204 8.03 -2.65 -11.81
N ARG A 205 6.80 -3.14 -12.03
CA ARG A 205 5.62 -2.31 -11.84
C ARG A 205 5.51 -1.86 -10.39
N ARG A 206 5.58 -2.77 -9.44
CA ARG A 206 5.50 -2.47 -8.00
C ARG A 206 6.66 -1.59 -7.54
N LEU A 207 7.88 -1.92 -7.95
CA LEU A 207 9.07 -1.16 -7.61
C LEU A 207 8.96 0.30 -8.07
N LEU A 208 8.57 0.55 -9.32
CA LEU A 208 8.48 1.89 -9.87
C LEU A 208 7.31 2.70 -9.28
N ILE A 209 6.17 2.06 -8.98
CA ILE A 209 5.05 2.70 -8.28
C ILE A 209 5.46 3.07 -6.85
N TYR A 210 6.12 2.15 -6.14
CA TYR A 210 6.64 2.42 -4.80
C TYR A 210 7.62 3.59 -4.80
N ALA A 211 8.54 3.62 -5.76
CA ALA A 211 9.49 4.74 -5.91
C ALA A 211 8.79 6.09 -6.12
N GLU A 212 7.66 6.11 -6.84
CA GLU A 212 6.84 7.31 -7.00
C GLU A 212 6.12 7.70 -5.71
N GLN A 213 5.56 6.71 -5.00
CA GLN A 213 4.86 6.92 -3.73
C GLN A 213 5.78 7.47 -2.64
N GLU A 214 7.02 6.97 -2.58
CA GLU A 214 8.06 7.43 -1.63
C GLU A 214 8.79 8.69 -2.07
N ASN A 215 8.47 9.24 -3.24
CA ASN A 215 9.17 10.38 -3.84
C ASN A 215 10.69 10.17 -4.03
N ILE A 216 11.09 8.93 -4.33
CA ILE A 216 12.49 8.53 -4.57
C ILE A 216 12.77 8.16 -6.03
N ARG A 217 11.84 8.44 -6.93
CA ARG A 217 11.91 8.03 -8.34
C ARG A 217 13.21 8.53 -9.02
N ASN A 218 13.66 9.71 -8.70
CA ASN A 218 14.91 10.27 -9.24
C ASN A 218 16.15 9.45 -8.85
N TYR A 219 16.22 8.96 -7.61
CA TYR A 219 17.31 8.07 -7.15
C TYR A 219 17.24 6.70 -7.83
N VAL A 220 16.04 6.18 -7.98
CA VAL A 220 15.80 4.90 -8.65
C VAL A 220 16.16 4.99 -10.14
N ASP A 221 15.69 5.99 -10.87
CA ASP A 221 16.01 6.16 -12.29
C ASP A 221 17.52 6.37 -12.52
N TYR A 222 18.18 7.11 -11.64
CA TYR A 222 19.63 7.31 -11.70
C TYR A 222 20.38 5.98 -11.44
N GLY A 223 20.01 5.23 -10.41
CA GLY A 223 20.60 3.92 -10.10
C GLY A 223 20.39 2.88 -11.21
N ILE A 224 19.19 2.83 -11.80
CA ILE A 224 18.87 1.99 -12.98
C ILE A 224 19.84 2.30 -14.13
N ASN A 225 20.05 3.57 -14.41
CA ASN A 225 20.96 4.00 -15.48
C ASN A 225 22.42 3.59 -15.19
N ILE A 226 22.91 3.79 -13.95
CA ILE A 226 24.27 3.39 -13.54
C ILE A 226 24.47 1.88 -13.64
N LEU A 227 23.48 1.11 -13.22
CA LEU A 227 23.55 -0.35 -13.28
C LEU A 227 23.29 -0.91 -14.68
N GLY A 228 22.83 -0.09 -15.64
CA GLY A 228 22.51 -0.50 -17.00
C GLY A 228 21.33 -1.48 -17.07
N LEU A 229 20.36 -1.36 -16.13
CA LEU A 229 19.20 -2.26 -16.08
C LEU A 229 18.15 -1.86 -17.13
N GLN A 230 17.55 -2.87 -17.75
CA GLN A 230 16.43 -2.67 -18.66
C GLN A 230 15.11 -2.70 -17.87
N THR A 231 14.31 -1.66 -18.01
CA THR A 231 13.02 -1.52 -17.32
C THR A 231 11.89 -1.38 -18.34
N PRO A 232 10.68 -1.84 -18.02
CA PRO A 232 9.52 -1.58 -18.85
C PRO A 232 9.22 -0.05 -18.85
N MET A 233 8.72 0.44 -19.98
CA MET A 233 8.19 1.81 -20.05
C MET A 233 6.88 1.88 -19.27
N LEU A 234 6.91 2.52 -18.11
CA LEU A 234 5.76 2.74 -17.23
C LEU A 234 5.63 4.23 -16.91
N ASP A 235 4.52 4.82 -17.33
CA ASP A 235 4.15 6.18 -16.93
C ASP A 235 3.49 6.15 -15.55
N THR A 236 4.29 6.28 -14.49
CA THR A 236 3.81 6.25 -13.11
C THR A 236 2.94 7.46 -12.75
N SER A 237 2.99 8.56 -13.53
CA SER A 237 2.18 9.75 -13.26
C SER A 237 0.68 9.53 -13.51
N ARG A 238 0.33 8.50 -14.26
CA ARG A 238 -1.06 8.11 -14.58
C ARG A 238 -1.61 6.99 -13.71
N ILE A 239 -0.79 6.46 -12.82
CA ILE A 239 -1.21 5.36 -11.95
C ILE A 239 -1.91 5.93 -10.73
N GLU A 240 -3.13 5.50 -10.52
CA GLU A 240 -3.89 5.79 -9.34
C GLU A 240 -3.75 4.65 -8.32
N ALA A 241 -3.57 5.01 -7.05
CA ALA A 241 -3.56 4.08 -5.93
C ALA A 241 -4.36 4.67 -4.77
N TYR A 242 -4.85 3.82 -3.88
CA TYR A 242 -5.42 4.28 -2.62
C TYR A 242 -4.31 4.51 -1.60
N PHE A 243 -4.51 5.53 -0.78
CA PHE A 243 -3.60 5.89 0.30
C PHE A 243 -4.34 5.94 1.64
N PRO A 244 -3.65 5.77 2.77
CA PRO A 244 -4.24 6.03 4.06
C PRO A 244 -4.64 7.52 4.20
N ASP A 245 -5.61 7.79 5.06
CA ASP A 245 -6.21 9.13 5.22
C ASP A 245 -5.19 10.23 5.59
N ASN A 246 -4.11 9.86 6.27
CA ASN A 246 -3.04 10.75 6.72
C ASN A 246 -1.80 10.73 5.81
N TYR A 247 -1.88 10.10 4.66
CA TYR A 247 -0.75 10.05 3.73
C TYR A 247 -0.42 11.44 3.19
N LEU A 248 0.86 11.78 3.28
CA LEU A 248 1.45 12.94 2.63
C LEU A 248 2.65 12.47 1.83
N LYS A 249 2.73 12.85 0.56
CA LYS A 249 3.89 12.51 -0.28
C LYS A 249 5.17 13.03 0.38
N PRO A 250 6.20 12.18 0.60
CA PRO A 250 7.43 12.57 1.25
C PRO A 250 8.08 13.80 0.60
N LYS A 251 8.54 14.73 1.42
CA LYS A 251 9.27 15.92 0.97
C LYS A 251 10.76 15.76 1.27
N PRO A 252 11.66 16.29 0.41
CA PRO A 252 13.09 16.32 0.69
C PRO A 252 13.40 17.01 2.02
N LEU A 253 14.45 16.57 2.71
CA LEU A 253 14.87 17.13 4.00
C LEU A 253 15.08 18.65 3.96
N LYS A 254 15.65 19.18 2.88
CA LYS A 254 15.82 20.63 2.70
C LYS A 254 14.50 21.43 2.77
N GLU A 255 13.37 20.83 2.38
CA GLU A 255 12.06 21.46 2.49
C GLU A 255 11.46 21.32 3.90
N VAL A 256 11.87 20.29 4.65
CA VAL A 256 11.31 19.97 5.98
C VAL A 256 12.09 20.66 7.09
N ILE A 257 13.43 20.60 7.06
CA ILE A 257 14.31 21.13 8.09
C ILE A 257 15.12 22.36 7.64
N GLY A 258 14.95 22.80 6.39
CA GLY A 258 15.67 23.91 5.77
C GLY A 258 17.09 23.54 5.33
N GLU A 259 17.69 24.43 4.53
CA GLU A 259 19.12 24.35 4.21
C GLU A 259 19.94 24.73 5.45
N TYR A 260 21.00 23.99 5.69
CA TYR A 260 21.91 24.23 6.80
C TYR A 260 23.32 24.52 6.26
N GLN A 261 23.90 25.62 6.72
CA GLN A 261 25.26 26.08 6.31
C GLN A 261 26.21 26.15 7.51
N GLY A 262 26.02 25.29 8.49
CA GLY A 262 26.82 25.21 9.71
C GLY A 262 27.67 23.96 9.82
N ASP A 263 27.82 23.49 11.05
CA ASP A 263 28.52 22.26 11.38
C ASP A 263 27.78 21.02 10.84
N GLU A 264 28.47 20.14 10.16
CA GLU A 264 27.87 18.96 9.52
C GLU A 264 27.28 17.98 10.53
N ASN A 265 27.91 17.80 11.70
CA ASN A 265 27.38 16.95 12.75
C ASN A 265 26.04 17.48 13.31
N GLU A 266 25.90 18.82 13.42
CA GLU A 266 24.62 19.42 13.76
C GLU A 266 23.55 19.18 12.70
N TYR A 267 23.93 19.17 11.42
CA TYR A 267 23.00 18.88 10.32
C TYR A 267 22.56 17.43 10.39
N ILE A 268 23.48 16.49 10.56
CA ILE A 268 23.17 15.06 10.72
C ILE A 268 22.28 14.84 11.97
N LEU A 269 22.57 15.47 13.09
CA LEU A 269 21.72 15.40 14.27
C LEU A 269 20.28 15.88 13.98
N ARG A 270 20.11 16.94 13.20
CA ARG A 270 18.79 17.43 12.80
C ARG A 270 18.05 16.42 11.91
N ILE A 271 18.77 15.78 10.98
CA ILE A 271 18.22 14.73 10.13
C ILE A 271 17.77 13.54 10.97
N ILE A 272 18.62 13.05 11.88
CA ILE A 272 18.29 11.94 12.77
C ILE A 272 17.02 12.24 13.61
N ARG A 273 16.90 13.46 14.13
CA ARG A 273 15.68 13.88 14.84
C ARG A 273 14.44 13.94 13.95
N GLN A 274 14.61 14.33 12.69
CA GLN A 274 13.48 14.32 11.75
C GLN A 274 13.04 12.89 11.44
N ILE A 275 13.98 11.97 11.26
CA ILE A 275 13.69 10.56 11.03
C ILE A 275 13.04 9.91 12.27
N GLU A 276 13.48 10.27 13.48
CA GLU A 276 12.84 9.81 14.71
C GLU A 276 11.36 10.19 14.78
N ARG A 277 11.01 11.40 14.34
CA ARG A 277 9.62 11.90 14.31
C ARG A 277 8.81 11.26 13.19
N GLN A 278 9.42 11.10 12.02
CA GLN A 278 8.78 10.61 10.81
C GLN A 278 9.78 9.83 9.96
N PRO A 279 9.89 8.50 10.17
CA PRO A 279 10.78 7.64 9.41
C PRO A 279 10.22 7.45 7.98
N LEU A 280 10.91 8.01 7.00
CA LEU A 280 10.58 7.93 5.58
C LEU A 280 11.81 7.46 4.80
N LEU A 281 11.62 6.60 3.80
CA LEU A 281 12.73 6.07 2.99
C LEU A 281 13.52 7.20 2.29
N LEU A 282 12.84 8.24 1.81
CA LEU A 282 13.51 9.41 1.23
C LEU A 282 14.51 10.04 2.22
N HIS A 283 14.14 10.19 3.49
CA HIS A 283 15.02 10.77 4.50
C HIS A 283 16.20 9.86 4.86
N LEU A 284 15.99 8.52 4.81
CA LEU A 284 17.06 7.55 4.98
C LEU A 284 18.10 7.67 3.84
N ILE A 285 17.65 7.79 2.59
CA ILE A 285 18.51 8.00 1.42
C ILE A 285 19.33 9.29 1.58
N GLU A 286 18.68 10.39 1.97
CA GLU A 286 19.34 11.68 2.13
C GLU A 286 20.34 11.67 3.30
N LEU A 287 20.01 11.00 4.44
CA LEU A 287 20.97 10.78 5.53
C LEU A 287 22.18 9.95 5.06
N THR A 288 21.94 8.87 4.35
CA THR A 288 23.00 8.03 3.81
C THR A 288 23.99 8.82 2.96
N ARG A 289 23.49 9.72 2.11
CA ARG A 289 24.34 10.60 1.31
C ARG A 289 25.22 11.52 2.16
N GLU A 290 24.71 12.04 3.24
CA GLU A 290 25.49 12.88 4.16
C GLU A 290 26.55 12.05 4.90
N LEU A 291 26.25 10.82 5.34
CA LEU A 291 27.18 9.91 6.01
C LEU A 291 28.34 9.48 5.08
N TYR A 292 28.15 9.40 3.77
CA TYR A 292 29.22 9.10 2.81
C TYR A 292 30.14 10.29 2.52
N ARG A 293 29.89 11.46 3.08
CA ARG A 293 30.81 12.60 2.98
C ARG A 293 31.87 12.49 4.08
N ASP A 294 33.14 12.66 3.71
CA ASP A 294 34.30 12.52 4.60
C ASP A 294 34.42 13.63 5.69
N ASN A 295 33.34 14.31 6.03
CA ASN A 295 33.34 15.48 6.90
C ASN A 295 32.63 15.24 8.26
N VAL A 296 32.26 14.01 8.55
CA VAL A 296 31.59 13.62 9.81
C VAL A 296 32.65 13.32 10.85
N ASP A 297 32.55 13.97 12.01
CA ASP A 297 33.35 13.65 13.19
C ASP A 297 32.52 12.72 14.08
N ASP A 298 32.85 11.44 14.06
CA ASP A 298 32.09 10.37 14.72
C ASP A 298 32.05 10.56 16.25
N ASP A 299 33.19 10.96 16.86
CA ASP A 299 33.27 11.17 18.31
C ASP A 299 32.35 12.35 18.71
N LYS A 300 32.45 13.46 18.02
CA LYS A 300 31.61 14.63 18.25
C LYS A 300 30.14 14.35 18.03
N LEU A 301 29.78 13.63 16.96
CA LEU A 301 28.40 13.26 16.69
C LEU A 301 27.86 12.35 17.80
N THR A 302 28.66 11.40 18.27
CA THR A 302 28.29 10.51 19.38
C THR A 302 28.00 11.29 20.66
N GLU A 303 28.85 12.22 21.05
CA GLU A 303 28.62 13.10 22.22
C GLU A 303 27.31 13.90 22.07
N MET A 304 27.08 14.48 20.89
CA MET A 304 25.85 15.27 20.62
C MET A 304 24.60 14.40 20.68
N LEU A 305 24.66 13.16 20.20
CA LEU A 305 23.54 12.20 20.25
C LEU A 305 23.26 11.74 21.68
N GLU A 306 24.30 11.53 22.48
CA GLU A 306 24.17 11.16 23.90
C GLU A 306 23.52 12.29 24.71
N GLU A 307 23.99 13.53 24.55
CA GLU A 307 23.38 14.72 25.18
C GLU A 307 21.88 14.87 24.88
N LYS A 308 21.44 14.43 23.71
CA LYS A 308 20.03 14.52 23.26
C LYS A 308 19.24 13.24 23.50
N ASN A 309 19.83 12.22 24.15
CA ASN A 309 19.21 10.90 24.37
C ASN A 309 18.82 10.18 23.05
N LEU A 310 19.55 10.41 21.96
CA LEU A 310 19.27 9.85 20.65
C LEU A 310 20.25 8.69 20.28
N LEU A 311 21.26 8.40 21.10
CA LEU A 311 22.29 7.43 20.79
C LEU A 311 21.71 6.04 20.44
N GLY A 312 20.81 5.53 21.29
CA GLY A 312 20.17 4.24 21.04
C GLY A 312 19.27 4.22 19.79
N PHE A 313 18.60 5.35 19.47
CA PHE A 313 17.84 5.45 18.23
C PHE A 313 18.77 5.49 17.01
N ALA A 314 19.85 6.26 17.07
CA ALA A 314 20.82 6.37 15.99
C ALA A 314 21.50 5.01 15.67
N GLY A 315 21.89 4.21 16.69
CA GLY A 315 22.39 2.85 16.46
C GLY A 315 21.37 1.93 15.75
N ARG A 316 20.08 2.01 16.12
CA ARG A 316 19.01 1.28 15.41
C ARG A 316 18.81 1.79 13.99
N LEU A 317 18.99 3.08 13.78
CA LEU A 317 18.90 3.69 12.46
C LEU A 317 20.06 3.20 11.57
N MET A 318 21.29 3.02 12.10
CA MET A 318 22.40 2.42 11.33
C MET A 318 22.06 1.02 10.85
N GLN A 319 21.43 0.19 11.70
CA GLN A 319 20.96 -1.14 11.30
C GLN A 319 19.96 -1.06 10.15
N VAL A 320 18.98 -0.16 10.23
CA VAL A 320 17.96 -0.01 9.17
C VAL A 320 18.57 0.55 7.89
N LEU A 321 19.54 1.46 7.96
CA LEU A 321 20.23 1.98 6.78
C LEU A 321 21.04 0.89 6.08
N SER A 322 21.68 -0.02 6.82
CA SER A 322 22.40 -1.15 6.22
C SER A 322 21.48 -2.09 5.44
N GLU A 323 20.23 -2.24 5.88
CA GLU A 323 19.24 -3.11 5.24
C GLU A 323 18.54 -2.46 4.03
N GLN A 324 18.12 -1.20 4.19
CA GLN A 324 17.27 -0.53 3.20
C GLN A 324 18.06 0.11 2.04
N VAL A 325 19.26 0.60 2.32
CA VAL A 325 20.10 1.35 1.36
C VAL A 325 21.53 0.83 1.30
N LEU A 326 21.82 -0.29 1.95
CA LEU A 326 23.12 -0.97 1.98
C LEU A 326 24.25 -0.03 2.43
N LEU A 327 24.03 0.74 3.52
CA LEU A 327 25.09 1.55 4.13
C LEU A 327 26.23 0.64 4.61
N ASP A 328 27.48 0.93 4.18
CA ASP A 328 28.65 0.17 4.57
C ASP A 328 29.07 0.50 6.01
N GLU A 329 29.55 -0.51 6.75
CA GLU A 329 29.98 -0.37 8.15
C GLU A 329 31.01 0.73 8.35
N GLY A 330 31.95 0.91 7.41
CA GLY A 330 32.99 1.93 7.48
C GLY A 330 32.48 3.39 7.41
N TYR A 331 31.20 3.61 7.15
CA TYR A 331 30.56 4.93 7.12
C TYR A 331 29.48 5.07 8.18
N MET A 332 29.39 4.12 9.11
CA MET A 332 28.50 4.20 10.25
C MET A 332 29.22 4.88 11.43
N PRO A 333 28.77 6.07 11.87
CA PRO A 333 29.38 6.73 13.03
C PRO A 333 29.12 6.02 14.35
N LEU A 334 28.26 5.01 14.36
CA LEU A 334 27.85 4.23 15.54
C LEU A 334 27.64 2.77 15.17
N ASP A 335 27.90 1.88 16.13
CA ASP A 335 27.59 0.47 15.99
C ASP A 335 26.09 0.24 15.75
N PRO A 336 25.71 -0.62 14.78
CA PRO A 336 24.32 -0.94 14.53
C PRO A 336 23.69 -1.72 15.68
N ILE A 337 22.45 -1.40 16.03
CA ILE A 337 21.67 -2.06 17.09
C ILE A 337 20.45 -2.75 16.45
N ASP A 338 20.34 -4.07 16.64
CA ASP A 338 19.15 -4.84 16.23
C ASP A 338 18.41 -5.38 17.45
N ASP A 339 17.32 -4.71 17.81
CA ASP A 339 16.49 -5.05 18.94
C ASP A 339 14.98 -4.91 18.60
N LYS A 340 14.09 -5.08 19.59
CA LYS A 340 12.65 -4.93 19.39
C LYS A 340 12.23 -3.53 18.91
N GLN A 341 12.99 -2.51 19.21
CA GLN A 341 12.69 -1.15 18.75
C GLN A 341 13.17 -0.94 17.31
N THR A 342 14.23 -1.63 16.86
CA THR A 342 14.64 -1.71 15.46
C THR A 342 13.53 -2.35 14.62
N GLU A 343 12.95 -3.43 15.11
CA GLU A 343 11.77 -4.06 14.45
C GLU A 343 10.57 -3.11 14.39
N HIS A 344 10.37 -2.30 15.42
CA HIS A 344 9.33 -1.27 15.39
C HIS A 344 9.63 -0.19 14.33
N LEU A 345 10.87 0.24 14.19
CA LEU A 345 11.29 1.21 13.17
C LEU A 345 11.09 0.67 11.76
N ARG A 346 11.45 -0.59 11.48
CA ARG A 346 11.16 -1.28 10.21
C ARG A 346 9.66 -1.24 9.90
N LYS A 347 8.81 -1.52 10.88
CA LYS A 347 7.34 -1.48 10.72
C LYS A 347 6.81 -0.07 10.43
N LEU A 348 7.36 0.95 11.06
CA LEU A 348 6.95 2.33 10.78
C LEU A 348 7.27 2.74 9.34
N LEU A 349 8.42 2.33 8.80
CA LEU A 349 8.80 2.58 7.41
C LEU A 349 7.86 1.91 6.41
N THR A 350 7.32 0.74 6.74
CA THR A 350 6.42 0.00 5.84
C THR A 350 4.96 0.40 5.99
N ASN A 351 4.56 0.84 7.19
CA ASN A 351 3.13 1.01 7.52
C ASN A 351 2.53 2.35 7.12
N HIS A 352 3.33 3.38 6.81
CA HIS A 352 2.79 4.71 6.49
C HIS A 352 2.03 4.76 5.15
N LEU A 353 2.22 3.76 4.28
CA LEU A 353 1.44 3.56 3.05
C LEU A 353 0.30 2.54 3.22
N LYS A 354 0.19 1.90 4.38
CA LYS A 354 -0.79 0.84 4.61
C LYS A 354 -2.18 1.40 4.88
N ILE A 355 -3.16 0.91 4.12
CA ILE A 355 -4.58 1.27 4.23
C ILE A 355 -5.24 0.60 5.44
#